data_cfad2ed8a23034d31a6c83cfd6df066b
#
_entry.id   cfad2ed8a23034d31a6c83cfd6df066b
#
_cell.length_a   1.000
_cell.length_b   1.000
_cell.length_c   1.000
_cell.angle_alpha   90.00
_cell.angle_beta   90.00
_cell.angle_gamma   90.00
#
_symmetry.space_group_name_H-M   'P 1'
#
loop_
_entity.id
_entity.type
_entity.pdbx_description
1 polymer ?
#
loop_
_entity_poly.entity_id
_entity_poly.type
_entity_poly.pdbx_seq_one_letter_code
_entity_poly.pdbx_strand_id
1 'polypeptide(L)'
;VSSVTQLVEVYTKIAKKCRYPLHLGLTEAGMGDEAIVSSVAALSILINQGIGDTIRVSLTPDKMGARTQEVDVCKNILASLGLKQYKPKVISCPGCGRTSSNYFIELTKDINNHIENNMITWKSQYKNVENINIAVMGCIVNGPGESKHANIGISLPGTNESPSAPVYVDGEKVTTLRVDSIKVDFLNIIETYIVNNYERIS
;
A
#
# COMPACT_ATOMS: atom_id res chain seq x y z
N VAL A 1 23.55 -4.31 14.84
CA VAL A 1 23.30 -5.75 14.82
C VAL A 1 22.81 -6.13 13.43
N SER A 2 23.45 -7.09 12.81
CA SER A 2 23.14 -7.56 11.44
C SER A 2 22.20 -8.80 11.41
N SER A 3 22.01 -9.47 12.54
CA SER A 3 21.11 -10.62 12.65
C SER A 3 19.72 -10.21 13.16
N VAL A 4 18.68 -10.62 12.43
CA VAL A 4 17.27 -10.42 12.82
C VAL A 4 16.99 -10.96 14.21
N THR A 5 17.36 -12.20 14.47
CA THR A 5 17.12 -12.86 15.76
C THR A 5 17.82 -12.14 16.92
N GLN A 6 19.10 -11.78 16.74
CA GLN A 6 19.84 -11.03 17.74
C GLN A 6 19.23 -9.64 18.01
N LEU A 7 18.80 -8.95 16.96
CA LEU A 7 18.16 -7.63 17.09
C LEU A 7 16.91 -7.73 17.96
N VAL A 8 16.03 -8.66 17.62
CA VAL A 8 14.77 -8.89 18.36
C VAL A 8 15.05 -9.23 19.82
N GLU A 9 15.98 -10.13 20.08
CA GLU A 9 16.34 -10.53 21.43
C GLU A 9 16.90 -9.37 22.26
N VAL A 10 17.84 -8.60 21.70
CA VAL A 10 18.47 -7.47 22.38
C VAL A 10 17.44 -6.39 22.70
N TYR A 11 16.63 -5.96 21.72
CA TYR A 11 15.64 -4.91 21.97
C TYR A 11 14.53 -5.36 22.92
N THR A 12 14.09 -6.61 22.85
CA THR A 12 13.14 -7.17 23.83
C THR A 12 13.68 -7.15 25.25
N LYS A 13 14.98 -7.42 25.42
CA LYS A 13 15.64 -7.33 26.74
C LYS A 13 15.81 -5.88 27.21
N ILE A 14 16.18 -4.97 26.32
CA ILE A 14 16.36 -3.55 26.62
C ILE A 14 15.03 -2.90 27.01
N ALA A 15 13.97 -3.14 26.26
CA ALA A 15 12.65 -2.58 26.52
C ALA A 15 12.10 -2.92 27.91
N LYS A 16 12.50 -4.08 28.47
CA LYS A 16 12.15 -4.47 29.84
C LYS A 16 12.97 -3.74 30.91
N LYS A 17 14.14 -3.18 30.57
CA LYS A 17 15.09 -2.60 31.48
C LYS A 17 15.14 -1.08 31.50
N CYS A 18 14.68 -0.43 30.45
CA CYS A 18 14.70 1.03 30.36
C CYS A 18 13.39 1.57 29.79
N ARG A 19 13.12 2.85 30.06
CA ARG A 19 11.96 3.61 29.55
C ARG A 19 12.36 4.71 28.56
N TYR A 20 13.58 4.67 28.06
CA TYR A 20 14.04 5.61 27.06
C TYR A 20 13.45 5.26 25.67
N PRO A 21 13.22 6.27 24.84
CA PRO A 21 12.83 6.02 23.44
C PRO A 21 13.84 5.11 22.72
N LEU A 22 13.34 4.11 22.03
CA LEU A 22 14.16 3.12 21.35
C LEU A 22 14.14 3.37 19.83
N HIS A 23 15.32 3.53 19.27
CA HIS A 23 15.50 3.63 17.82
C HIS A 23 15.84 2.26 17.25
N LEU A 24 14.94 1.69 16.45
CA LEU A 24 15.12 0.35 15.87
C LEU A 24 15.81 0.45 14.50
N GLY A 25 16.77 -0.41 14.26
CA GLY A 25 17.42 -0.53 12.96
C GLY A 25 18.25 -1.80 12.84
N LEU A 26 18.04 -2.53 11.74
CA LEU A 26 18.93 -3.57 11.30
C LEU A 26 20.07 -2.93 10.51
N THR A 27 21.31 -3.06 10.99
CA THR A 27 22.50 -2.57 10.29
C THR A 27 23.06 -3.67 9.39
N GLU A 28 23.66 -3.28 8.28
CA GLU A 28 24.30 -4.22 7.37
C GLU A 28 23.31 -5.27 6.81
N ALA A 29 22.08 -4.82 6.53
CA ALA A 29 21.05 -5.71 5.99
C ALA A 29 21.40 -6.24 4.57
N GLY A 30 22.31 -5.55 3.86
CA GLY A 30 22.72 -5.93 2.52
C GLY A 30 22.05 -5.09 1.44
N MET A 31 21.79 -5.70 0.29
CA MET A 31 21.30 -5.05 -0.92
C MET A 31 20.04 -5.74 -1.46
N GLY A 32 19.20 -4.99 -2.15
CA GLY A 32 18.03 -5.52 -2.85
C GLY A 32 16.96 -6.11 -1.93
N ASP A 33 16.21 -7.07 -2.46
CA ASP A 33 15.03 -7.65 -1.79
C ASP A 33 15.38 -8.39 -0.49
N GLU A 34 16.53 -9.06 -0.43
CA GLU A 34 16.97 -9.78 0.77
C GLU A 34 17.15 -8.84 1.97
N ALA A 35 17.74 -7.67 1.72
CA ALA A 35 17.93 -6.65 2.75
C ALA A 35 16.59 -6.03 3.20
N ILE A 36 15.67 -5.84 2.26
CA ILE A 36 14.31 -5.36 2.56
C ILE A 36 13.59 -6.38 3.42
N VAL A 37 13.57 -7.65 3.02
CA VAL A 37 12.90 -8.73 3.76
C VAL A 37 13.45 -8.87 5.18
N SER A 38 14.77 -8.84 5.34
CA SER A 38 15.41 -8.91 6.66
C SER A 38 15.05 -7.72 7.55
N SER A 39 15.04 -6.51 6.99
CA SER A 39 14.63 -5.30 7.72
C SER A 39 13.16 -5.35 8.12
N VAL A 40 12.28 -5.75 7.21
CA VAL A 40 10.84 -5.92 7.48
C VAL A 40 10.62 -6.94 8.60
N ALA A 41 11.25 -8.11 8.52
CA ALA A 41 11.12 -9.16 9.54
C ALA A 41 11.54 -8.67 10.92
N ALA A 42 12.71 -8.05 11.02
CA ALA A 42 13.25 -7.57 12.30
C ALA A 42 12.37 -6.48 12.92
N LEU A 43 12.03 -5.45 12.15
CA LEU A 43 11.28 -4.29 12.63
C LEU A 43 9.84 -4.64 12.96
N SER A 44 9.17 -5.43 12.12
CA SER A 44 7.76 -5.78 12.32
C SER A 44 7.52 -6.61 13.59
N ILE A 45 8.44 -7.53 13.94
CA ILE A 45 8.34 -8.31 15.18
C ILE A 45 8.38 -7.39 16.40
N LEU A 46 9.31 -6.44 16.44
CA LEU A 46 9.47 -5.51 17.57
C LEU A 46 8.30 -4.54 17.66
N ILE A 47 7.92 -3.94 16.55
CA ILE A 47 6.81 -2.98 16.49
C ILE A 47 5.49 -3.63 16.94
N ASN A 48 5.20 -4.87 16.52
CA ASN A 48 4.02 -5.61 16.96
C ASN A 48 4.02 -5.93 18.46
N GLN A 49 5.20 -5.94 19.11
CA GLN A 49 5.34 -6.05 20.55
C GLN A 49 5.22 -4.70 21.27
N GLY A 50 4.99 -3.61 20.56
CA GLY A 50 4.97 -2.25 21.10
C GLY A 50 6.36 -1.71 21.45
N ILE A 51 7.41 -2.28 20.83
CA ILE A 51 8.80 -1.87 21.06
C ILE A 51 9.27 -1.02 19.87
N GLY A 52 9.77 0.18 20.18
CA GLY A 52 10.36 1.11 19.22
C GLY A 52 9.54 2.39 19.01
N ASP A 53 10.22 3.51 19.09
CA ASP A 53 9.64 4.86 18.90
C ASP A 53 10.00 5.44 17.54
N THR A 54 11.11 5.05 16.98
CA THR A 54 11.57 5.40 15.63
C THR A 54 12.22 4.18 14.96
N ILE A 55 12.18 4.16 13.64
CA ILE A 55 12.73 3.07 12.84
C ILE A 55 13.70 3.58 11.77
N ARG A 56 14.68 2.77 11.44
CA ARG A 56 15.60 2.98 10.33
C ARG A 56 15.79 1.69 9.54
N VAL A 57 15.71 1.81 8.23
CA VAL A 57 16.16 0.80 7.28
C VAL A 57 17.50 1.24 6.71
N SER A 58 18.44 0.32 6.55
CA SER A 58 19.77 0.57 6.00
C SER A 58 20.01 -0.40 4.84
N LEU A 59 19.96 0.13 3.62
CA LEU A 59 20.18 -0.63 2.40
C LEU A 59 21.47 -0.18 1.73
N THR A 60 22.15 -1.10 1.08
CA THR A 60 23.20 -0.74 0.12
C THR A 60 22.50 -0.18 -1.12
N PRO A 61 22.72 1.09 -1.50
CA PRO A 61 22.02 1.70 -2.63
C PRO A 61 22.55 1.18 -3.97
N ASP A 62 21.65 1.03 -4.94
CA ASP A 62 22.03 0.65 -6.31
C ASP A 62 22.86 1.73 -7.00
N LYS A 63 22.67 2.98 -6.63
CA LYS A 63 23.43 4.14 -7.14
C LYS A 63 23.81 5.06 -5.99
N MET A 64 25.03 5.61 -6.07
CA MET A 64 25.50 6.60 -5.10
C MET A 64 24.52 7.77 -4.99
N GLY A 65 24.12 8.11 -3.75
CA GLY A 65 23.21 9.21 -3.45
C GLY A 65 21.71 8.85 -3.41
N ALA A 66 21.30 7.66 -3.85
CA ALA A 66 19.91 7.20 -3.76
C ALA A 66 19.59 6.68 -2.35
N ARG A 67 19.08 7.58 -1.48
CA ARG A 67 18.72 7.26 -0.07
C ARG A 67 17.22 7.31 0.23
N THR A 68 16.39 7.61 -0.76
CA THR A 68 14.92 7.71 -0.57
C THR A 68 14.27 6.35 -0.38
N GLN A 69 14.80 5.28 -1.01
CA GLN A 69 14.29 3.92 -0.92
C GLN A 69 14.17 3.43 0.54
N GLU A 70 15.14 3.73 1.39
CA GLU A 70 15.15 3.35 2.79
C GLU A 70 13.96 3.95 3.55
N VAL A 71 13.63 5.22 3.25
CA VAL A 71 12.47 5.91 3.82
C VAL A 71 11.16 5.31 3.30
N ASP A 72 11.09 4.95 2.03
CA ASP A 72 9.89 4.35 1.45
C ASP A 72 9.65 2.95 2.00
N VAL A 73 10.69 2.16 2.24
CA VAL A 73 10.58 0.88 2.95
C VAL A 73 10.06 1.08 4.38
N CYS A 74 10.58 2.07 5.12
CA CYS A 74 10.06 2.40 6.46
C CYS A 74 8.56 2.76 6.43
N LYS A 75 8.14 3.60 5.49
CA LYS A 75 6.73 3.97 5.30
C LYS A 75 5.87 2.74 4.97
N ASN A 76 6.35 1.85 4.12
CA ASN A 76 5.65 0.62 3.75
C ASN A 76 5.52 -0.34 4.93
N ILE A 77 6.54 -0.46 5.80
CA ILE A 77 6.46 -1.24 7.05
C ILE A 77 5.32 -0.69 7.92
N LEU A 78 5.31 0.61 8.20
CA LEU A 78 4.31 1.23 9.07
C LEU A 78 2.89 1.12 8.47
N ALA A 79 2.75 1.28 7.16
CA ALA A 79 1.48 1.14 6.47
C ALA A 79 0.97 -0.31 6.47
N SER A 80 1.87 -1.29 6.27
CA SER A 80 1.52 -2.72 6.30
C SER A 80 1.09 -3.20 7.68
N LEU A 81 1.61 -2.59 8.74
CA LEU A 81 1.22 -2.85 10.12
C LEU A 81 -0.02 -2.06 10.56
N GLY A 82 -0.61 -1.26 9.68
CA GLY A 82 -1.79 -0.44 9.99
C GLY A 82 -1.53 0.73 10.93
N LEU A 83 -0.27 1.11 11.17
CA LEU A 83 0.09 2.16 12.11
C LEU A 83 0.00 3.55 11.50
N LYS A 84 0.39 3.71 10.23
CA LYS A 84 0.36 4.99 9.54
C LYS A 84 0.34 4.82 8.03
N GLN A 85 -0.63 5.41 7.38
CA GLN A 85 -0.69 5.51 5.93
C GLN A 85 0.01 6.78 5.45
N TYR A 86 0.67 6.71 4.31
CA TYR A 86 1.37 7.84 3.68
C TYR A 86 0.82 8.20 2.31
N LYS A 87 0.16 7.23 1.67
CA LYS A 87 -0.55 7.35 0.40
C LYS A 87 -1.70 6.34 0.36
N PRO A 88 -2.70 6.53 -0.50
CA PRO A 88 -3.74 5.53 -0.77
C PRO A 88 -3.16 4.14 -1.01
N LYS A 89 -3.79 3.13 -0.41
CA LYS A 89 -3.41 1.73 -0.60
C LYS A 89 -4.14 1.15 -1.81
N VAL A 90 -3.39 0.68 -2.80
CA VAL A 90 -3.95 -0.04 -3.94
C VAL A 90 -3.73 -1.54 -3.74
N ILE A 91 -4.82 -2.28 -3.66
CA ILE A 91 -4.85 -3.75 -3.51
C ILE A 91 -5.21 -4.32 -4.87
N SER A 92 -4.44 -5.28 -5.36
CA SER A 92 -4.76 -6.01 -6.58
C SER A 92 -4.63 -7.51 -6.37
N CYS A 93 -5.38 -8.29 -7.14
CA CYS A 93 -5.25 -9.74 -7.10
C CYS A 93 -3.92 -10.19 -7.75
N PRO A 94 -3.38 -11.35 -7.35
CA PRO A 94 -2.12 -11.87 -7.92
C PRO A 94 -2.25 -12.34 -9.38
N GLY A 95 -3.48 -12.37 -9.93
CA GLY A 95 -3.77 -13.02 -11.20
C GLY A 95 -3.84 -14.56 -11.03
N CYS A 96 -4.78 -15.17 -11.69
CA CYS A 96 -4.94 -16.63 -11.69
C CYS A 96 -5.47 -17.09 -13.04
N GLY A 97 -5.75 -18.38 -13.24
CA GLY A 97 -6.28 -18.92 -14.49
C GLY A 97 -7.65 -18.38 -14.93
N ARG A 98 -8.31 -17.57 -14.08
CA ARG A 98 -9.56 -16.86 -14.42
C ARG A 98 -9.34 -15.46 -14.96
N THR A 99 -8.11 -14.95 -14.88
CA THR A 99 -7.75 -13.62 -15.39
C THR A 99 -7.43 -13.73 -16.87
N SER A 100 -8.20 -13.10 -17.73
CA SER A 100 -8.09 -13.23 -19.19
C SER A 100 -7.02 -12.32 -19.81
N SER A 101 -6.58 -11.29 -19.09
CA SER A 101 -5.64 -10.29 -19.63
C SER A 101 -4.76 -9.69 -18.53
N ASN A 102 -3.69 -9.04 -18.96
CA ASN A 102 -2.81 -8.25 -18.07
C ASN A 102 -3.39 -6.86 -17.74
N TYR A 103 -4.59 -6.55 -18.19
CA TYR A 103 -5.18 -5.22 -18.04
C TYR A 103 -5.31 -4.76 -16.58
N PHE A 104 -5.60 -5.70 -15.66
CA PHE A 104 -5.64 -5.37 -14.22
C PHE A 104 -4.28 -4.91 -13.68
N ILE A 105 -3.17 -5.45 -14.22
CA ILE A 105 -1.80 -5.03 -13.88
C ILE A 105 -1.55 -3.61 -14.39
N GLU A 106 -1.94 -3.34 -15.64
CA GLU A 106 -1.79 -2.02 -16.26
C GLU A 106 -2.64 -0.97 -15.53
N LEU A 107 -3.91 -1.27 -15.26
CA LEU A 107 -4.78 -0.40 -14.51
C LEU A 107 -4.25 -0.13 -13.09
N THR A 108 -3.73 -1.15 -12.40
CA THR A 108 -3.10 -0.98 -11.08
C THR A 108 -1.88 -0.05 -11.14
N LYS A 109 -1.04 -0.17 -12.16
CA LYS A 109 0.10 0.73 -12.37
C LYS A 109 -0.36 2.15 -12.65
N ASP A 110 -1.36 2.32 -13.52
CA ASP A 110 -1.93 3.63 -13.86
C ASP A 110 -2.49 4.34 -12.62
N ILE A 111 -3.23 3.61 -11.78
CA ILE A 111 -3.76 4.14 -10.52
C ILE A 111 -2.64 4.54 -9.57
N ASN A 112 -1.60 3.69 -9.39
CA ASN A 112 -0.47 4.05 -8.55
C ASN A 112 0.26 5.30 -9.05
N ASN A 113 0.50 5.40 -10.35
CA ASN A 113 1.10 6.59 -10.97
C ASN A 113 0.23 7.84 -10.77
N HIS A 114 -1.09 7.70 -10.92
CA HIS A 114 -2.03 8.80 -10.68
C HIS A 114 -1.98 9.27 -9.23
N ILE A 115 -1.98 8.35 -8.26
CA ILE A 115 -1.82 8.65 -6.84
C ILE A 115 -0.50 9.37 -6.58
N GLU A 116 0.62 8.86 -7.10
CA GLU A 116 1.94 9.45 -6.87
C GLU A 116 2.04 10.87 -7.41
N ASN A 117 1.47 11.13 -8.60
CA ASN A 117 1.48 12.44 -9.23
C ASN A 117 0.58 13.47 -8.49
N ASN A 118 -0.50 13.03 -7.88
CA ASN A 118 -1.48 13.91 -7.25
C ASN A 118 -1.35 14.00 -5.72
N MET A 119 -0.59 13.10 -5.07
CA MET A 119 -0.55 12.97 -3.61
C MET A 119 -0.17 14.25 -2.87
N ILE A 120 0.78 15.02 -3.41
CA ILE A 120 1.20 16.29 -2.80
C ILE A 120 0.04 17.30 -2.84
N THR A 121 -0.63 17.39 -3.99
CA THR A 121 -1.79 18.28 -4.19
C THR A 121 -2.95 17.86 -3.30
N TRP A 122 -3.30 16.58 -3.29
CA TRP A 122 -4.39 16.08 -2.45
C TRP A 122 -4.13 16.34 -0.97
N LYS A 123 -2.92 16.06 -0.47
CA LYS A 123 -2.56 16.34 0.93
C LYS A 123 -2.58 17.82 1.30
N SER A 124 -2.37 18.71 0.35
CA SER A 124 -2.50 20.15 0.59
C SER A 124 -3.95 20.64 0.62
N GLN A 125 -4.87 19.85 0.07
CA GLN A 125 -6.28 20.23 -0.09
C GLN A 125 -7.24 19.45 0.82
N TYR A 126 -6.92 18.20 1.16
CA TYR A 126 -7.81 17.30 1.87
C TYR A 126 -7.13 16.63 3.07
N LYS A 127 -7.82 16.59 4.21
CA LYS A 127 -7.34 15.89 5.41
C LYS A 127 -7.49 14.38 5.25
N ASN A 128 -6.45 13.63 5.64
CA ASN A 128 -6.48 12.15 5.70
C ASN A 128 -6.72 11.42 4.37
N VAL A 129 -6.52 12.07 3.24
CA VAL A 129 -6.71 11.49 1.91
C VAL A 129 -5.83 10.26 1.66
N GLU A 130 -4.73 10.13 2.38
CA GLU A 130 -3.85 8.96 2.35
C GLU A 130 -4.50 7.67 2.85
N ASN A 131 -5.64 7.74 3.54
CA ASN A 131 -6.29 6.58 4.13
C ASN A 131 -7.24 5.85 3.17
N ILE A 132 -7.37 6.30 1.93
CA ILE A 132 -8.18 5.60 0.92
C ILE A 132 -7.59 4.22 0.61
N ASN A 133 -8.46 3.21 0.57
CA ASN A 133 -8.15 1.88 0.06
C ASN A 133 -8.85 1.68 -1.28
N ILE A 134 -8.08 1.31 -2.30
CA ILE A 134 -8.57 1.07 -3.65
C ILE A 134 -8.31 -0.39 -4.00
N ALA A 135 -9.30 -1.11 -4.56
CA ALA A 135 -9.17 -2.49 -4.97
C ALA A 135 -9.31 -2.64 -6.50
N VAL A 136 -8.36 -3.34 -7.11
CA VAL A 136 -8.38 -3.67 -8.55
C VAL A 136 -8.34 -5.18 -8.71
N MET A 137 -9.48 -5.78 -9.06
CA MET A 137 -9.61 -7.23 -9.15
C MET A 137 -9.75 -7.67 -10.61
N GLY A 138 -9.04 -8.73 -10.99
CA GLY A 138 -8.94 -9.21 -12.37
C GLY A 138 -10.04 -10.20 -12.79
N CYS A 139 -11.06 -10.45 -11.96
CA CYS A 139 -12.23 -11.25 -12.32
C CYS A 139 -13.41 -10.96 -11.39
N ILE A 140 -14.63 -11.28 -11.82
CA ILE A 140 -15.85 -11.07 -11.03
C ILE A 140 -16.11 -12.16 -9.97
N VAL A 141 -15.31 -13.22 -9.93
CA VAL A 141 -15.54 -14.33 -8.96
C VAL A 141 -15.16 -13.91 -7.54
N ASN A 142 -13.95 -13.41 -7.34
CA ASN A 142 -13.48 -12.92 -6.03
C ASN A 142 -13.57 -11.38 -5.94
N GLY A 143 -13.65 -10.72 -7.09
CA GLY A 143 -13.62 -9.27 -7.21
C GLY A 143 -14.67 -8.55 -6.37
N PRO A 144 -15.96 -8.92 -6.43
CA PRO A 144 -16.99 -8.26 -5.64
C PRO A 144 -16.78 -8.34 -4.12
N GLY A 145 -16.23 -9.46 -3.63
CA GLY A 145 -15.89 -9.62 -2.21
C GLY A 145 -14.82 -8.65 -1.76
N GLU A 146 -13.68 -8.67 -2.42
CA GLU A 146 -12.54 -7.80 -2.11
C GLU A 146 -12.86 -6.32 -2.39
N SER A 147 -13.56 -6.01 -3.49
CA SER A 147 -13.94 -4.65 -3.83
C SER A 147 -14.87 -4.00 -2.82
N LYS A 148 -15.71 -4.79 -2.12
CA LYS A 148 -16.59 -4.29 -1.07
C LYS A 148 -15.89 -3.92 0.23
N HIS A 149 -14.70 -4.45 0.47
CA HIS A 149 -13.91 -4.13 1.66
C HIS A 149 -13.00 -2.90 1.46
N ALA A 150 -12.89 -2.40 0.24
CA ALA A 150 -12.18 -1.16 -0.07
C ALA A 150 -13.16 0.03 -0.10
N ASN A 151 -12.62 1.25 0.03
CA ASN A 151 -13.41 2.45 -0.20
C ASN A 151 -13.90 2.54 -1.64
N ILE A 152 -13.04 2.17 -2.59
CA ILE A 152 -13.36 2.13 -4.01
C ILE A 152 -12.81 0.82 -4.57
N GLY A 153 -13.64 0.03 -5.25
CA GLY A 153 -13.21 -1.22 -5.84
C GLY A 153 -13.77 -1.43 -7.24
N ILE A 154 -12.95 -2.03 -8.10
CA ILE A 154 -13.37 -2.45 -9.44
C ILE A 154 -13.08 -3.93 -9.64
N SER A 155 -14.04 -4.64 -10.22
CA SER A 155 -13.88 -6.04 -10.63
C SER A 155 -13.88 -6.13 -12.14
N LEU A 156 -12.72 -6.38 -12.72
CA LEU A 156 -12.57 -6.51 -14.18
C LEU A 156 -13.14 -7.85 -14.66
N PRO A 157 -13.56 -7.94 -15.92
CA PRO A 157 -14.03 -9.20 -16.47
C PRO A 157 -12.89 -10.21 -16.62
N GLY A 158 -13.12 -11.42 -16.18
CA GLY A 158 -12.24 -12.58 -16.38
C GLY A 158 -12.50 -13.31 -17.69
N THR A 159 -11.89 -14.49 -17.84
CA THR A 159 -12.06 -15.36 -19.01
C THR A 159 -13.53 -15.77 -19.17
N ASN A 160 -14.09 -15.58 -20.36
CA ASN A 160 -15.48 -15.88 -20.70
C ASN A 160 -16.55 -15.10 -19.91
N GLU A 161 -16.19 -13.98 -19.28
CA GLU A 161 -17.11 -13.10 -18.59
C GLU A 161 -17.57 -11.95 -19.53
N SER A 162 -18.71 -11.36 -19.22
CA SER A 162 -19.21 -10.19 -19.97
C SER A 162 -18.19 -9.03 -19.90
N PRO A 163 -17.96 -8.28 -20.97
CA PRO A 163 -16.99 -7.18 -21.01
C PRO A 163 -17.47 -5.96 -20.19
N SER A 164 -17.77 -6.18 -18.95
CA SER A 164 -18.28 -5.18 -18.01
C SER A 164 -17.57 -5.28 -16.67
N ALA A 165 -17.23 -4.11 -16.10
CA ALA A 165 -16.49 -4.00 -14.85
C ALA A 165 -17.36 -3.31 -13.78
N PRO A 166 -17.99 -4.05 -12.85
CA PRO A 166 -18.70 -3.45 -11.74
C PRO A 166 -17.76 -2.70 -10.82
N VAL A 167 -18.21 -1.49 -10.41
CA VAL A 167 -17.51 -0.62 -9.48
C VAL A 167 -18.30 -0.54 -8.17
N TYR A 168 -17.58 -0.63 -7.07
CA TYR A 168 -18.10 -0.55 -5.72
C TYR A 168 -17.51 0.68 -5.02
N VAL A 169 -18.33 1.37 -4.26
CA VAL A 169 -17.95 2.49 -3.40
C VAL A 169 -18.55 2.23 -2.02
N ASP A 170 -17.71 2.22 -1.00
CA ASP A 170 -18.07 1.93 0.39
C ASP A 170 -18.96 0.68 0.55
N GLY A 171 -18.62 -0.37 -0.19
CA GLY A 171 -19.28 -1.68 -0.14
C GLY A 171 -20.50 -1.84 -1.06
N GLU A 172 -21.00 -0.77 -1.68
CA GLU A 172 -22.16 -0.80 -2.57
C GLU A 172 -21.76 -0.72 -4.03
N LYS A 173 -22.45 -1.47 -4.89
CA LYS A 173 -22.26 -1.39 -6.32
C LYS A 173 -22.91 -0.11 -6.86
N VAL A 174 -22.08 0.83 -7.33
CA VAL A 174 -22.56 2.14 -7.79
C VAL A 174 -22.74 2.22 -9.32
N THR A 175 -21.92 1.50 -10.07
CA THR A 175 -21.96 1.51 -11.54
C THR A 175 -21.30 0.28 -12.14
N THR A 176 -21.36 0.19 -13.46
CA THR A 176 -20.64 -0.82 -14.24
C THR A 176 -20.01 -0.14 -15.44
N LEU A 177 -18.69 -0.19 -15.52
CA LEU A 177 -17.92 0.45 -16.60
C LEU A 177 -17.79 -0.48 -17.80
N ARG A 178 -17.67 0.11 -18.99
CA ARG A 178 -17.35 -0.60 -20.24
C ARG A 178 -15.84 -0.64 -20.43
N VAL A 179 -15.34 -1.71 -21.03
CA VAL A 179 -13.90 -1.97 -21.17
C VAL A 179 -13.15 -0.79 -21.83
N ASP A 180 -13.74 -0.14 -22.79
CA ASP A 180 -13.09 0.93 -23.59
C ASP A 180 -12.78 2.21 -22.79
N SER A 181 -13.48 2.46 -21.69
CA SER A 181 -13.35 3.69 -20.89
C SER A 181 -12.92 3.47 -19.43
N ILE A 182 -12.69 2.23 -19.02
CA ILE A 182 -12.46 1.86 -17.61
C ILE A 182 -11.44 2.76 -16.95
N LYS A 183 -10.26 2.98 -17.56
CA LYS A 183 -9.18 3.76 -16.95
C LYS A 183 -9.65 5.18 -16.61
N VAL A 184 -10.18 5.89 -17.59
CA VAL A 184 -10.58 7.30 -17.44
C VAL A 184 -11.73 7.41 -16.44
N ASP A 185 -12.75 6.59 -16.59
CA ASP A 185 -13.93 6.63 -15.75
C ASP A 185 -13.61 6.23 -14.31
N PHE A 186 -12.75 5.23 -14.11
CA PHE A 186 -12.38 4.81 -12.77
C PHE A 186 -11.50 5.84 -12.04
N LEU A 187 -10.56 6.50 -12.75
CA LEU A 187 -9.79 7.61 -12.17
C LEU A 187 -10.71 8.79 -11.81
N ASN A 188 -11.71 9.10 -12.63
CA ASN A 188 -12.71 10.13 -12.31
C ASN A 188 -13.55 9.78 -11.07
N ILE A 189 -13.87 8.49 -10.86
CA ILE A 189 -14.56 8.03 -9.66
C ILE A 189 -13.68 8.25 -8.43
N ILE A 190 -12.37 7.97 -8.51
CA ILE A 190 -11.42 8.21 -7.41
C ILE A 190 -11.38 9.71 -7.06
N GLU A 191 -11.23 10.60 -8.05
CA GLU A 191 -11.23 12.05 -7.83
C GLU A 191 -12.55 12.53 -7.20
N THR A 192 -13.66 12.05 -7.73
CA THR A 192 -15.00 12.39 -7.21
C THR A 192 -15.18 11.92 -5.78
N TYR A 193 -14.69 10.73 -5.45
CA TYR A 193 -14.73 10.20 -4.09
C TYR A 193 -13.94 11.07 -3.12
N ILE A 194 -12.73 11.50 -3.51
CA ILE A 194 -11.90 12.38 -2.70
C ILE A 194 -12.62 13.70 -2.42
N VAL A 195 -13.17 14.33 -3.45
CA VAL A 195 -13.88 15.61 -3.32
C VAL A 195 -15.09 15.52 -2.38
N ASN A 196 -15.80 14.39 -2.41
CA ASN A 196 -17.06 14.22 -1.69
C ASN A 196 -16.89 13.71 -0.25
N ASN A 197 -15.83 12.96 0.03
CA ASN A 197 -15.69 12.24 1.31
C ASN A 197 -14.56 12.76 2.21
N TYR A 198 -13.72 13.66 1.70
CA TYR A 198 -12.61 14.21 2.49
C TYR A 198 -12.78 15.70 2.75
N GLU A 199 -12.57 16.08 4.01
CA GLU A 199 -12.67 17.48 4.44
C GLU A 199 -11.54 18.32 3.81
N ARG A 200 -11.92 19.44 3.19
CA ARG A 200 -10.94 20.39 2.67
C ARG A 200 -10.17 21.06 3.80
N ILE A 201 -8.89 21.23 3.59
CA ILE A 201 -8.02 22.04 4.45
C ILE A 201 -8.32 23.51 4.14
N SER A 202 -8.79 24.25 5.14
CA SER A 202 -9.06 25.69 5.06
C SER A 202 -7.75 26.50 5.09
#